data_b0c72d3ee2c08e26f872dc6d75ed4c04
#
_entry.id   b0c72d3ee2c08e26f872dc6d75ed4c04
#
_cell.length_a   1.000
_cell.length_b   1.000
_cell.length_c   1.000
_cell.angle_alpha   90.00
_cell.angle_beta   90.00
_cell.angle_gamma   90.00
#
_symmetry.space_group_name_H-M   'P 1'
#
loop_
_entity.id
_entity.type
_entity.pdbx_description
1 polymer ?
#
loop_
_entity_poly.entity_id
_entity_poly.type
_entity_poly.pdbx_seq_one_letter_code
_entity_poly.pdbx_strand_id
1 'polypeptide(L)'
;WTAWAENSLKWSILSGWMDDSDASNLSLLGHRRWILNPAMSMTGFGSVTGIKGTYQAMYTYDKDNRDSDYTGVCWPAHNMPTSYFSPASAWSISTGEELDPSGIVVSMVRFSDGKSWTFSSFSADGDFYVNNAGYGQKGCIIFRPASIEEYKDGDRFFVYIAGLEEPISYEVSFFDAERFYAAPAPTPDTPTLNEFGEPMSLADAEKGFAPEPTPD
;
A
#
# COMPACT_ATOMS: atom_id res chain seq x y z
N TRP A 1 -9.90 12.36 17.46
CA TRP A 1 -9.67 12.97 16.13
C TRP A 1 -9.05 14.32 16.36
N THR A 2 -7.79 14.44 16.04
CA THR A 2 -6.99 15.65 16.26
C THR A 2 -7.15 16.60 15.08
N ALA A 3 -7.13 17.86 15.37
CA ALA A 3 -7.31 18.94 14.42
C ALA A 3 -6.08 19.11 13.52
N TRP A 4 -6.24 19.68 12.35
CA TRP A 4 -5.22 20.28 11.50
C TRP A 4 -4.97 19.56 10.18
N ALA A 5 -3.72 19.40 9.78
CA ALA A 5 -3.30 18.65 8.61
C ALA A 5 -3.79 17.18 8.63
N GLU A 6 -3.96 16.65 9.82
CA GLU A 6 -4.53 15.34 10.12
C GLU A 6 -6.00 15.18 9.76
N ASN A 7 -6.73 16.27 9.54
CA ASN A 7 -8.12 16.25 9.08
C ASN A 7 -8.24 16.29 7.54
N SER A 8 -7.15 16.25 6.82
CA SER A 8 -7.22 16.15 5.37
C SER A 8 -7.65 14.75 4.93
N LEU A 9 -8.41 14.66 3.85
CA LEU A 9 -8.79 13.38 3.26
C LEU A 9 -7.56 12.53 2.90
N LYS A 10 -6.49 13.17 2.41
CA LYS A 10 -5.20 12.52 2.15
C LYS A 10 -4.64 11.85 3.41
N TRP A 11 -4.63 12.55 4.54
CA TRP A 11 -4.14 12.00 5.79
C TRP A 11 -4.97 10.80 6.25
N SER A 12 -6.31 10.88 6.15
CA SER A 12 -7.17 9.77 6.54
C SER A 12 -6.97 8.53 5.68
N ILE A 13 -6.75 8.70 4.39
CA ILE A 13 -6.47 7.56 3.50
C ILE A 13 -5.11 6.94 3.84
N LEU A 14 -4.06 7.74 3.92
CA LEU A 14 -2.68 7.22 4.03
C LEU A 14 -2.34 6.83 5.46
N SER A 15 -2.50 7.73 6.43
CA SER A 15 -2.06 7.55 7.80
C SER A 15 -3.15 7.00 8.71
N GLY A 16 -4.42 7.17 8.35
CA GLY A 16 -5.54 6.60 9.09
C GLY A 16 -5.87 5.19 8.63
N TRP A 17 -6.35 5.04 7.40
CA TRP A 17 -6.92 3.78 6.92
C TRP A 17 -5.91 2.81 6.32
N MET A 18 -4.91 3.29 5.57
CA MET A 18 -3.89 2.41 4.99
C MET A 18 -2.82 2.00 6.00
N ASP A 19 -2.43 2.90 6.90
CA ASP A 19 -1.48 2.55 7.97
C ASP A 19 -2.10 1.61 8.99
N ASP A 20 -3.31 1.91 9.46
CA ASP A 20 -4.15 1.07 10.36
C ASP A 20 -3.39 0.54 11.59
N SER A 21 -2.40 1.33 12.09
CA SER A 21 -1.39 0.91 13.06
C SER A 21 -1.80 1.12 14.52
N ASP A 22 -3.00 1.66 14.78
CA ASP A 22 -3.46 1.81 16.15
C ASP A 22 -3.71 0.44 16.81
N ALA A 23 -3.53 0.38 18.14
CA ALA A 23 -3.54 -0.87 18.90
C ALA A 23 -4.88 -1.64 18.78
N SER A 24 -5.99 -0.97 18.52
CA SER A 24 -7.30 -1.61 18.35
C SER A 24 -7.47 -2.24 16.97
N ASN A 25 -6.74 -1.78 15.96
CA ASN A 25 -6.82 -2.25 14.58
C ASN A 25 -5.67 -3.16 14.16
N LEU A 26 -4.53 -3.14 14.86
CA LEU A 26 -3.32 -3.86 14.46
C LEU A 26 -3.57 -5.35 14.16
N SER A 27 -4.40 -6.03 14.95
CA SER A 27 -4.74 -7.44 14.75
C SER A 27 -5.81 -7.69 13.69
N LEU A 28 -6.39 -6.64 13.12
CA LEU A 28 -7.51 -6.71 12.18
C LEU A 28 -7.16 -6.11 10.83
N LEU A 29 -6.48 -4.95 10.82
CA LEU A 29 -6.21 -4.09 9.66
C LEU A 29 -7.48 -3.85 8.83
N GLY A 30 -8.58 -3.56 9.52
CA GLY A 30 -9.92 -3.58 8.93
C GLY A 30 -10.09 -2.52 7.83
N HIS A 31 -9.62 -1.30 8.04
CA HIS A 31 -9.74 -0.23 7.04
C HIS A 31 -8.86 -0.51 5.81
N ARG A 32 -7.61 -0.89 6.02
CA ARG A 32 -6.67 -1.24 4.94
C ARG A 32 -7.22 -2.35 4.06
N ARG A 33 -7.71 -3.43 4.66
CA ARG A 33 -8.24 -4.59 3.94
C ARG A 33 -9.48 -4.25 3.12
N TRP A 34 -10.32 -3.32 3.57
CA TRP A 34 -11.42 -2.81 2.77
C TRP A 34 -10.92 -2.02 1.56
N ILE A 35 -9.89 -1.17 1.70
CA ILE A 35 -9.31 -0.42 0.57
C ILE A 35 -8.68 -1.37 -0.46
N LEU A 36 -7.98 -2.39 0.03
CA LEU A 36 -7.26 -3.36 -0.80
C LEU A 36 -8.12 -4.54 -1.26
N ASN A 37 -9.44 -4.47 -1.12
CA ASN A 37 -10.34 -5.55 -1.51
C ASN A 37 -10.34 -5.77 -3.03
N PRO A 38 -9.85 -6.92 -3.53
CA PRO A 38 -9.77 -7.18 -4.97
C PRO A 38 -11.13 -7.36 -5.66
N ALA A 39 -12.21 -7.55 -4.88
CA ALA A 39 -13.57 -7.62 -5.43
C ALA A 39 -14.13 -6.25 -5.86
N MET A 40 -13.46 -5.15 -5.49
CA MET A 40 -13.83 -3.81 -5.93
C MET A 40 -13.18 -3.46 -7.27
N SER A 41 -13.93 -2.84 -8.15
CA SER A 41 -13.44 -2.17 -9.35
C SER A 41 -13.35 -0.66 -9.16
N MET A 42 -14.13 -0.10 -8.23
CA MET A 42 -14.10 1.32 -7.91
C MET A 42 -14.29 1.57 -6.42
N THR A 43 -13.77 2.70 -5.95
CA THR A 43 -14.02 3.24 -4.62
C THR A 43 -14.29 4.73 -4.71
N GLY A 44 -14.78 5.31 -3.64
CA GLY A 44 -15.01 6.74 -3.53
C GLY A 44 -14.70 7.23 -2.11
N PHE A 45 -14.23 8.45 -2.02
CA PHE A 45 -13.93 9.10 -0.75
C PHE A 45 -14.70 10.40 -0.63
N GLY A 46 -15.16 10.69 0.56
CA GLY A 46 -15.85 11.94 0.88
C GLY A 46 -15.35 12.56 2.16
N SER A 47 -15.38 13.89 2.23
CA SER A 47 -15.03 14.64 3.43
C SER A 47 -15.98 15.83 3.59
N VAL A 48 -16.45 16.07 4.80
CA VAL A 48 -17.25 17.24 5.16
C VAL A 48 -16.79 17.80 6.50
N THR A 49 -16.58 19.10 6.55
CA THR A 49 -16.23 19.79 7.79
C THR A 49 -17.42 20.59 8.28
N GLY A 50 -17.81 20.36 9.53
CA GLY A 50 -18.87 21.07 10.24
C GLY A 50 -18.38 21.66 11.56
N ILE A 51 -19.27 22.31 12.28
CA ILE A 51 -18.95 22.94 13.59
C ILE A 51 -18.47 21.95 14.66
N LYS A 52 -18.79 20.65 14.50
CA LYS A 52 -18.40 19.59 15.45
C LYS A 52 -17.14 18.82 15.04
N GLY A 53 -16.55 19.11 13.89
CA GLY A 53 -15.37 18.43 13.38
C GLY A 53 -15.47 18.07 11.89
N THR A 54 -14.48 17.34 11.42
CA THR A 54 -14.42 16.79 10.06
C THR A 54 -14.82 15.33 10.07
N TYR A 55 -15.74 14.98 9.19
CA TYR A 55 -16.22 13.62 8.98
C TYR A 55 -15.73 13.15 7.60
N GLN A 56 -15.26 11.93 7.55
CA GLN A 56 -14.73 11.34 6.34
C GLN A 56 -15.31 9.95 6.14
N ALA A 57 -15.56 9.61 4.88
CA ALA A 57 -16.16 8.36 4.50
C ALA A 57 -15.42 7.74 3.30
N MET A 58 -15.45 6.43 3.25
CA MET A 58 -14.93 5.61 2.16
C MET A 58 -16.04 4.67 1.71
N TYR A 59 -16.22 4.55 0.40
CA TYR A 59 -17.12 3.56 -0.18
C TYR A 59 -16.35 2.25 -0.43
N THR A 60 -16.82 1.15 0.16
CA THR A 60 -16.14 -0.15 0.15
C THR A 60 -17.03 -1.32 -0.28
N TYR A 61 -18.25 -1.05 -0.72
CA TYR A 61 -19.24 -2.09 -1.03
C TYR A 61 -19.36 -2.41 -2.52
N ASP A 62 -18.50 -1.84 -3.35
CA ASP A 62 -18.42 -2.24 -4.75
C ASP A 62 -18.00 -3.71 -4.88
N LYS A 63 -18.63 -4.44 -5.80
CA LYS A 63 -18.41 -5.86 -6.06
C LYS A 63 -18.40 -6.18 -7.55
N ASP A 64 -18.12 -5.20 -8.37
CA ASP A 64 -18.16 -5.39 -9.83
C ASP A 64 -17.03 -6.29 -10.32
N ASN A 65 -15.98 -6.46 -9.48
CA ASN A 65 -14.88 -7.40 -9.71
C ASN A 65 -14.94 -8.62 -8.77
N ARG A 66 -16.14 -9.03 -8.35
CA ARG A 66 -16.32 -10.13 -7.37
C ARG A 66 -15.78 -11.48 -7.81
N ASP A 67 -15.70 -11.69 -9.13
CA ASP A 67 -15.20 -12.92 -9.73
C ASP A 67 -13.66 -12.90 -9.89
N SER A 68 -12.99 -11.90 -9.30
CA SER A 68 -11.53 -11.87 -9.21
C SER A 68 -11.07 -13.04 -8.37
N ASP A 69 -10.24 -13.86 -8.94
CA ASP A 69 -9.50 -14.93 -8.29
C ASP A 69 -8.16 -14.45 -7.70
N TYR A 70 -7.94 -13.12 -7.67
CA TYR A 70 -6.72 -12.54 -7.16
C TYR A 70 -6.56 -12.80 -5.66
N THR A 71 -5.52 -13.55 -5.32
CA THR A 71 -5.09 -13.90 -3.97
C THR A 71 -3.73 -13.27 -3.69
N GLY A 72 -3.34 -13.18 -2.42
CA GLY A 72 -2.02 -12.66 -2.07
C GLY A 72 -1.92 -11.12 -2.12
N VAL A 73 -3.01 -10.41 -1.76
CA VAL A 73 -2.99 -8.95 -1.66
C VAL A 73 -2.09 -8.52 -0.51
N CYS A 74 -0.88 -8.05 -0.82
CA CYS A 74 0.12 -7.67 0.16
C CYS A 74 0.24 -6.16 0.37
N TRP A 75 0.59 -5.79 1.60
CA TRP A 75 1.03 -4.47 2.00
C TRP A 75 2.17 -4.60 3.03
N PRO A 76 3.34 -4.00 2.81
CA PRO A 76 3.67 -3.10 1.69
C PRO A 76 3.60 -3.81 0.34
N ALA A 77 3.37 -3.03 -0.72
CA ALA A 77 3.41 -3.51 -2.09
C ALA A 77 4.84 -3.85 -2.51
N HIS A 78 5.02 -4.59 -3.61
CA HIS A 78 6.35 -4.98 -4.14
C HIS A 78 7.32 -3.80 -4.31
N ASN A 79 6.80 -2.63 -4.66
CA ASN A 79 7.55 -1.38 -4.69
C ASN A 79 6.83 -0.39 -3.78
N MET A 80 7.47 -0.03 -2.67
CA MET A 80 6.86 0.76 -1.62
C MET A 80 7.62 2.05 -1.36
N PRO A 81 6.99 3.22 -1.52
CA PRO A 81 7.61 4.48 -1.09
C PRO A 81 7.84 4.48 0.42
N THR A 82 9.05 4.85 0.85
CA THR A 82 9.40 4.94 2.27
C THR A 82 8.50 5.89 3.05
N SER A 83 8.00 6.95 2.41
CA SER A 83 7.12 7.95 3.02
C SER A 83 5.71 7.42 3.38
N TYR A 84 5.33 6.23 2.89
CA TYR A 84 4.00 5.65 3.12
C TYR A 84 4.02 4.37 3.96
N PHE A 85 5.17 3.99 4.50
CA PHE A 85 5.29 2.81 5.34
C PHE A 85 6.32 3.03 6.44
N SER A 86 5.90 2.90 7.68
CA SER A 86 6.75 3.14 8.85
C SER A 86 6.97 1.85 9.64
N PRO A 87 7.93 1.83 10.59
CA PRO A 87 8.09 0.70 11.51
C PRO A 87 6.87 0.39 12.38
N ALA A 88 5.96 1.37 12.56
CA ALA A 88 4.69 1.14 13.25
C ALA A 88 3.68 0.38 12.38
N SER A 89 3.83 0.44 11.06
CA SER A 89 2.92 -0.20 10.10
C SER A 89 3.15 -1.71 10.08
N ALA A 90 2.09 -2.50 10.15
CA ALA A 90 2.20 -3.94 9.99
C ALA A 90 2.27 -4.33 8.51
N TRP A 91 3.05 -5.35 8.22
CA TRP A 91 3.00 -6.10 6.98
C TRP A 91 1.74 -6.96 6.97
N SER A 92 1.15 -7.15 5.82
CA SER A 92 -0.04 -7.98 5.71
C SER A 92 -0.15 -8.62 4.34
N ILE A 93 -0.75 -9.80 4.29
CA ILE A 93 -1.15 -10.46 3.06
C ILE A 93 -2.51 -11.12 3.26
N SER A 94 -3.46 -10.80 2.38
CA SER A 94 -4.79 -11.43 2.37
C SER A 94 -4.83 -12.50 1.30
N THR A 95 -5.22 -13.73 1.68
CA THR A 95 -5.20 -14.90 0.80
C THR A 95 -6.54 -15.19 0.12
N GLY A 96 -7.63 -14.66 0.67
CA GLY A 96 -8.99 -14.94 0.21
C GLY A 96 -9.64 -16.13 0.92
N GLU A 97 -8.88 -16.96 1.62
CA GLU A 97 -9.30 -18.20 2.24
C GLU A 97 -9.27 -18.13 3.77
N GLU A 98 -9.96 -19.03 4.42
CA GLU A 98 -9.88 -19.17 5.87
C GLU A 98 -8.61 -19.97 6.24
N LEU A 99 -7.82 -19.43 7.16
CA LEU A 99 -6.51 -19.95 7.52
C LEU A 99 -6.50 -20.56 8.92
N ASP A 100 -5.76 -21.65 9.09
CA ASP A 100 -5.40 -22.18 10.43
C ASP A 100 -4.13 -21.46 10.93
N PRO A 101 -4.23 -20.62 11.97
CA PRO A 101 -3.07 -19.90 12.50
C PRO A 101 -1.94 -20.79 12.98
N SER A 102 -2.25 -22.04 13.41
CA SER A 102 -1.27 -22.93 14.01
C SER A 102 -0.24 -23.47 13.02
N GLY A 103 -0.60 -23.52 11.74
CA GLY A 103 0.28 -23.99 10.66
C GLY A 103 1.12 -22.90 10.01
N ILE A 104 0.75 -21.62 10.19
CA ILE A 104 1.38 -20.51 9.47
C ILE A 104 2.73 -20.14 10.07
N VAL A 105 3.74 -20.09 9.21
CA VAL A 105 5.07 -19.56 9.55
C VAL A 105 5.49 -18.55 8.47
N VAL A 106 5.81 -17.34 8.90
CA VAL A 106 6.37 -16.28 8.05
C VAL A 106 7.86 -16.17 8.32
N SER A 107 8.67 -16.21 7.29
CA SER A 107 10.10 -15.92 7.32
C SER A 107 10.36 -14.67 6.48
N MET A 108 11.07 -13.72 7.05
CA MET A 108 11.40 -12.45 6.40
C MET A 108 12.91 -12.21 6.49
N VAL A 109 13.54 -11.79 5.40
CA VAL A 109 14.97 -11.51 5.35
C VAL A 109 15.19 -10.15 4.68
N ARG A 110 16.02 -9.30 5.29
CA ARG A 110 16.50 -8.06 4.66
C ARG A 110 17.81 -8.32 3.91
N PHE A 111 17.88 -7.96 2.65
CA PHE A 111 19.04 -8.26 1.81
C PHE A 111 20.30 -7.48 2.18
N SER A 112 20.16 -6.26 2.72
CA SER A 112 21.29 -5.37 2.96
C SER A 112 22.28 -5.89 4.02
N ASP A 113 21.78 -6.63 5.03
CA ASP A 113 22.56 -7.13 6.16
C ASP A 113 22.30 -8.60 6.49
N GLY A 114 21.39 -9.26 5.77
CA GLY A 114 21.00 -10.64 6.02
C GLY A 114 20.19 -10.84 7.32
N LYS A 115 19.75 -9.75 7.96
CA LYS A 115 18.92 -9.86 9.16
C LYS A 115 17.60 -10.53 8.83
N SER A 116 17.20 -11.48 9.68
CA SER A 116 15.99 -12.28 9.50
C SER A 116 15.05 -12.16 10.70
N TRP A 117 13.77 -12.38 10.42
CA TRP A 117 12.68 -12.45 11.39
C TRP A 117 11.80 -13.64 11.06
N THR A 118 11.28 -14.28 12.11
CA THR A 118 10.33 -15.38 11.97
C THR A 118 9.10 -15.09 12.82
N PHE A 119 7.92 -15.41 12.26
CA PHE A 119 6.64 -15.18 12.92
C PHE A 119 5.77 -16.42 12.83
N SER A 120 5.20 -16.80 13.94
CA SER A 120 4.21 -17.88 14.05
C SER A 120 3.37 -17.65 15.32
N SER A 121 2.30 -18.43 15.48
CA SER A 121 1.49 -18.39 16.70
C SER A 121 2.23 -18.91 17.95
N PHE A 122 3.37 -19.56 17.79
CA PHE A 122 4.19 -20.09 18.89
C PHE A 122 5.37 -19.20 19.27
N SER A 123 5.91 -18.47 18.29
CA SER A 123 7.05 -17.58 18.49
C SER A 123 7.06 -16.54 17.38
N ALA A 124 7.30 -15.27 17.73
CA ALA A 124 7.37 -14.19 16.76
C ALA A 124 8.43 -13.15 17.14
N ASP A 125 9.21 -12.72 16.16
CA ASP A 125 10.18 -11.62 16.29
C ASP A 125 9.49 -10.26 16.15
N GLY A 126 8.35 -10.10 16.82
CA GLY A 126 7.46 -8.95 16.80
C GLY A 126 6.00 -9.35 16.94
N ASP A 127 5.10 -8.58 16.33
CA ASP A 127 3.67 -8.91 16.34
C ASP A 127 3.34 -9.91 15.24
N PHE A 128 2.43 -10.84 15.54
CA PHE A 128 1.90 -11.81 14.58
C PHE A 128 0.43 -12.10 14.84
N TYR A 129 -0.39 -11.99 13.80
CA TYR A 129 -1.81 -12.31 13.84
C TYR A 129 -2.25 -13.00 12.55
N VAL A 130 -3.25 -13.87 12.65
CA VAL A 130 -4.02 -14.39 11.51
C VAL A 130 -5.48 -14.02 11.74
N ASN A 131 -6.06 -13.31 10.79
CA ASN A 131 -7.42 -12.80 10.91
C ASN A 131 -8.31 -13.27 9.76
N ASN A 132 -9.32 -14.07 10.10
CA ASN A 132 -10.26 -14.66 9.15
C ASN A 132 -11.56 -13.83 8.96
N ALA A 133 -11.70 -12.68 9.63
CA ALA A 133 -12.84 -11.81 9.42
C ALA A 133 -12.87 -11.26 7.99
N GLY A 134 -14.05 -11.12 7.43
CA GLY A 134 -14.25 -10.70 6.05
C GLY A 134 -14.20 -9.18 5.84
N TYR A 135 -13.13 -8.53 6.23
CA TYR A 135 -12.86 -7.12 5.91
C TYR A 135 -12.39 -7.01 4.46
N GLY A 136 -13.33 -7.01 3.50
CA GLY A 136 -13.02 -7.11 2.08
C GLY A 136 -12.69 -8.55 1.69
N GLN A 137 -11.54 -9.07 2.10
CA GLN A 137 -11.08 -10.43 1.82
C GLN A 137 -10.76 -11.19 3.12
N LYS A 138 -11.01 -12.50 3.18
CA LYS A 138 -10.67 -13.36 4.31
C LYS A 138 -9.17 -13.70 4.36
N GLY A 139 -8.75 -14.34 5.46
CA GLY A 139 -7.44 -14.96 5.59
C GLY A 139 -6.29 -13.97 5.50
N CYS A 140 -6.27 -13.00 6.39
CA CYS A 140 -5.19 -12.03 6.45
C CYS A 140 -4.12 -12.48 7.45
N ILE A 141 -2.88 -12.67 6.97
CA ILE A 141 -1.68 -12.87 7.77
C ILE A 141 -1.08 -11.50 8.01
N ILE A 142 -0.86 -11.14 9.27
CA ILE A 142 -0.42 -9.83 9.73
C ILE A 142 0.83 -10.02 10.58
N PHE A 143 1.91 -9.33 10.26
CA PHE A 143 3.13 -9.37 11.04
C PHE A 143 3.83 -8.01 11.05
N ARG A 144 4.50 -7.70 12.14
CA ARG A 144 5.25 -6.46 12.29
C ARG A 144 6.60 -6.78 12.96
N PRO A 145 7.70 -6.68 12.22
CA PRO A 145 9.03 -6.97 12.75
C PRO A 145 9.39 -6.04 13.91
N ALA A 146 9.84 -6.60 15.03
CA ALA A 146 10.51 -5.82 16.04
C ALA A 146 11.90 -5.40 15.54
N SER A 147 12.45 -4.35 16.10
CA SER A 147 13.83 -3.90 15.84
C SER A 147 14.14 -3.45 14.40
N ILE A 148 13.12 -3.02 13.65
CA ILE A 148 13.30 -2.15 12.49
C ILE A 148 13.02 -0.72 12.96
N GLU A 149 14.01 0.14 12.86
CA GLU A 149 13.89 1.55 13.27
C GLU A 149 13.40 2.43 12.10
N GLU A 150 13.72 2.04 10.88
CA GLU A 150 13.40 2.78 9.66
C GLU A 150 13.45 1.85 8.45
N TYR A 151 12.60 2.11 7.45
CA TYR A 151 12.72 1.57 6.09
C TYR A 151 13.37 2.62 5.19
N LYS A 152 14.45 2.25 4.50
CA LYS A 152 15.30 3.19 3.74
C LYS A 152 15.18 2.99 2.24
N ASP A 153 15.52 4.04 1.50
CA ASP A 153 15.71 3.95 0.05
C ASP A 153 16.72 2.85 -0.29
N GLY A 154 16.31 1.92 -1.15
CA GLY A 154 17.10 0.76 -1.55
C GLY A 154 16.99 -0.45 -0.62
N ASP A 155 16.26 -0.38 0.50
CA ASP A 155 15.99 -1.55 1.32
C ASP A 155 15.16 -2.57 0.52
N ARG A 156 15.60 -3.83 0.56
CA ARG A 156 14.89 -4.96 -0.05
C ARG A 156 14.69 -6.07 0.95
N PHE A 157 13.51 -6.65 0.91
CA PHE A 157 13.11 -7.75 1.78
C PHE A 157 12.56 -8.89 0.96
N PHE A 158 12.88 -10.11 1.37
CA PHE A 158 12.23 -11.32 0.89
C PHE A 158 11.33 -11.87 2.00
N VAL A 159 10.11 -12.22 1.63
CA VAL A 159 9.14 -12.84 2.54
C VAL A 159 8.75 -14.21 1.99
N TYR A 160 8.75 -15.21 2.87
CA TYR A 160 8.28 -16.56 2.59
C TYR A 160 7.26 -16.99 3.64
N ILE A 161 6.13 -17.51 3.20
CA ILE A 161 5.02 -17.94 4.06
C ILE A 161 4.74 -19.40 3.78
N ALA A 162 4.97 -20.22 4.79
CA ALA A 162 4.66 -21.65 4.81
C ALA A 162 3.37 -21.92 5.61
N GLY A 163 2.84 -23.13 5.47
CA GLY A 163 1.63 -23.57 6.17
C GLY A 163 0.33 -23.24 5.45
N LEU A 164 0.41 -22.78 4.21
CA LEU A 164 -0.68 -22.64 3.24
C LEU A 164 -0.74 -23.88 2.35
N GLU A 165 -1.84 -24.07 1.61
CA GLU A 165 -1.94 -25.14 0.60
C GLU A 165 -0.78 -25.01 -0.41
N GLU A 166 -0.54 -23.80 -0.90
CA GLU A 166 0.67 -23.47 -1.63
C GLU A 166 1.44 -22.37 -0.90
N PRO A 167 2.75 -22.54 -0.63
CA PRO A 167 3.55 -21.50 -0.01
C PRO A 167 3.61 -20.25 -0.86
N ILE A 168 3.59 -19.10 -0.20
CA ILE A 168 3.69 -17.79 -0.86
C ILE A 168 5.09 -17.22 -0.63
N SER A 169 5.69 -16.66 -1.68
CA SER A 169 6.91 -15.87 -1.55
C SER A 169 6.84 -14.60 -2.39
N TYR A 170 7.38 -13.51 -1.85
CA TYR A 170 7.44 -12.24 -2.56
C TYR A 170 8.59 -11.37 -2.07
N GLU A 171 8.97 -10.41 -2.89
CA GLU A 171 9.95 -9.37 -2.53
C GLU A 171 9.26 -8.03 -2.39
N VAL A 172 9.81 -7.20 -1.49
CA VAL A 172 9.44 -5.79 -1.34
C VAL A 172 10.70 -4.95 -1.45
N SER A 173 10.64 -3.93 -2.30
CA SER A 173 11.68 -2.92 -2.47
C SER A 173 11.16 -1.58 -2.00
N PHE A 174 11.85 -0.96 -1.06
CA PHE A 174 11.55 0.38 -0.59
C PHE A 174 12.33 1.41 -1.42
N PHE A 175 11.68 2.53 -1.74
CA PHE A 175 12.30 3.59 -2.51
C PHE A 175 11.86 4.98 -2.02
N ASP A 176 12.72 5.96 -2.24
CA ASP A 176 12.39 7.37 -2.00
C ASP A 176 11.64 7.93 -3.20
N ALA A 177 10.33 8.15 -3.04
CA ALA A 177 9.49 8.68 -4.11
C ALA A 177 9.87 10.13 -4.50
N GLU A 178 10.34 10.94 -3.57
CA GLU A 178 10.74 12.32 -3.87
C GLU A 178 11.93 12.35 -4.83
N ARG A 179 12.83 11.38 -4.69
CA ARG A 179 13.98 11.23 -5.58
C ARG A 179 13.58 10.88 -7.02
N PHE A 180 12.49 10.15 -7.21
CA PHE A 180 11.95 9.85 -8.54
C PHE A 180 11.26 11.07 -9.17
N TYR A 181 10.57 11.87 -8.38
CA TYR A 181 9.92 13.09 -8.84
C TYR A 181 10.88 14.28 -8.95
N ALA A 182 12.02 14.23 -8.27
CA ALA A 182 13.13 15.17 -8.42
C ALA A 182 14.05 14.82 -9.63
N ALA A 183 13.53 14.08 -10.61
CA ALA A 183 14.22 13.96 -11.89
C ALA A 183 14.63 15.38 -12.34
N PRO A 184 15.87 15.60 -12.74
CA PRO A 184 16.31 16.93 -13.17
C PRO A 184 15.32 17.43 -14.22
N ALA A 185 14.87 18.66 -14.04
CA ALA A 185 14.09 19.33 -15.10
C ALA A 185 14.83 19.05 -16.42
N PRO A 186 14.11 18.66 -17.48
CA PRO A 186 14.76 18.38 -18.75
C PRO A 186 15.68 19.53 -19.04
N THR A 187 16.96 19.24 -19.24
CA THR A 187 17.90 20.28 -19.65
C THR A 187 17.33 20.91 -20.90
N PRO A 188 17.46 22.23 -21.08
CA PRO A 188 16.90 22.91 -22.25
C PRO A 188 17.31 22.29 -23.61
N ASP A 189 18.33 21.47 -23.60
CA ASP A 189 18.86 20.77 -24.77
C ASP A 189 18.29 19.33 -24.95
N THR A 190 17.38 18.86 -24.11
CA THR A 190 16.73 17.56 -24.31
C THR A 190 15.53 17.77 -25.24
N PRO A 191 15.59 17.35 -26.50
CA PRO A 191 14.48 17.55 -27.42
C PRO A 191 13.27 16.74 -26.97
N THR A 192 12.11 17.41 -26.84
CA THR A 192 10.84 16.71 -26.69
C THR A 192 10.55 15.99 -28.00
N LEU A 193 10.31 14.68 -27.93
CA LEU A 193 10.04 13.87 -29.12
C LEU A 193 8.52 13.82 -29.38
N ASN A 194 8.10 13.84 -30.62
CA ASN A 194 6.72 13.58 -31.03
C ASN A 194 6.40 12.07 -30.96
N GLU A 195 5.18 11.69 -31.26
CA GLU A 195 4.73 10.29 -31.31
C GLU A 195 5.49 9.38 -32.27
N PHE A 196 6.27 9.95 -33.19
CA PHE A 196 7.13 9.26 -34.14
C PHE A 196 8.61 9.23 -33.71
N GLY A 197 8.94 9.78 -32.52
CA GLY A 197 10.32 9.84 -32.01
C GLY A 197 11.19 10.93 -32.61
N GLU A 198 10.60 11.94 -33.25
CA GLU A 198 11.33 13.06 -33.85
C GLU A 198 11.37 14.27 -32.87
N PRO A 199 12.45 15.06 -32.86
CA PRO A 199 12.56 16.24 -32.00
C PRO A 199 11.49 17.30 -32.33
N MET A 200 10.74 17.70 -31.34
CA MET A 200 9.74 18.77 -31.43
C MET A 200 10.36 20.13 -31.06
N SER A 201 9.91 21.21 -31.71
CA SER A 201 10.21 22.56 -31.25
C SER A 201 9.38 22.86 -29.97
N LEU A 202 9.91 23.72 -29.08
CA LEU A 202 9.16 24.21 -27.90
C LEU A 202 7.78 24.80 -28.29
N ALA A 203 7.68 25.47 -29.43
CA ALA A 203 6.43 26.03 -29.90
C ALA A 203 5.37 25.00 -30.33
N ASP A 204 5.81 23.79 -30.71
CA ASP A 204 4.92 22.71 -31.10
C ASP A 204 4.50 21.88 -29.87
N ALA A 205 5.35 21.77 -28.87
CA ALA A 205 5.03 21.13 -27.60
C ALA A 205 3.94 21.90 -26.82
N GLU A 206 3.98 23.24 -26.86
CA GLU A 206 2.97 24.10 -26.21
C GLU A 206 1.58 23.99 -26.85
N LYS A 207 1.51 23.73 -28.17
CA LYS A 207 0.22 23.62 -28.89
C LYS A 207 -0.54 22.34 -28.55
N GLY A 208 0.14 21.28 -28.14
CA GLY A 208 -0.45 19.99 -27.74
C GLY A 208 -1.21 20.03 -26.41
N PHE A 209 -1.06 21.10 -25.61
CA PHE A 209 -1.70 21.29 -24.32
C PHE A 209 -2.85 22.31 -24.31
N ALA A 210 -3.25 22.83 -25.46
CA ALA A 210 -4.42 23.71 -25.51
C ALA A 210 -5.70 22.88 -25.29
N PRO A 211 -6.55 23.22 -24.30
CA PRO A 211 -7.82 22.52 -24.12
C PRO A 211 -8.69 22.74 -25.34
N GLU A 212 -9.35 21.67 -25.84
CA GLU A 212 -10.33 21.80 -26.90
C GLU A 212 -11.42 22.81 -26.51
N PRO A 213 -11.85 23.69 -27.41
CA PRO A 213 -12.95 24.60 -27.14
C PRO A 213 -14.22 23.78 -26.90
N THR A 214 -14.89 24.02 -25.77
CA THR A 214 -16.22 23.44 -25.48
C THR A 214 -17.17 23.86 -26.62
N PRO A 215 -17.91 22.93 -27.22
CA PRO A 215 -18.93 23.29 -28.18
C PRO A 215 -20.06 24.06 -27.50
N ASP A 216 -20.53 25.17 -28.15
CA ASP A 216 -21.67 25.99 -27.74
C ASP A 216 -22.99 25.23 -27.71
#